data_b47c803fe3035fd933ad239c9270369a
#
_entry.id   b47c803fe3035fd933ad239c9270369a
#
_cell.length_a   1.000
_cell.length_b   1.000
_cell.length_c   1.000
_cell.angle_alpha   90.00
_cell.angle_beta   90.00
_cell.angle_gamma   90.00
#
_symmetry.space_group_name_H-M   'P 1'
#
loop_
_entity.id
_entity.type
_entity.pdbx_description
1 polymer ?
#
loop_
_entity_poly.entity_id
_entity_poly.type
_entity_poly.pdbx_seq_one_letter_code
_entity_poly.pdbx_strand_id
1 'polypeptide(L)'
;MRKKLLSALLGTTMVVSMLAGCGSSAGTSTSQDTTTQEQKETTAATTETAATESAAAETSGTGKVYYLNFKPEQADDWKNLAAKYTEETGVQVDVETAASGTYESTLKSEIAKTDAPTLFQVNGPVGLATWKDYCYDLSGTDVYSQLKSDDFALKDGDATLGIAYVVETYGIIYNADILNDYFTKDYAVVTSVDEINSFDKLKAVADSIQENKDDLGVKGAFTSAGMDSSSDWRFKTHLANLPIYYEYKADGISSTDAIKGTYLDNYKAIWDLYITDSTCAPTVLSSKTGEDATAEFALGEAAFYQNGTWAYSDLSNNGMADDSLGMLPIYIGAEGEENQGLCTGSENYWCVNKNASAEDIQATLDFLNWVVTSDEGCTALSQDMGFVCPFKAFDNYPATNPLINIANEYVSSGKNSVAWTFTTMPSEEWKNGVGSALLEYAQGTGDWDAVVSAFVDGWATEYAAANN
;
A
#
# COMPACT_ATOMS: atom_id res chain seq x y z
N MET A 1 5.23 58.86 3.72
CA MET A 1 5.55 58.97 5.15
C MET A 1 5.82 57.55 5.64
N ARG A 2 7.11 57.11 5.64
CA ARG A 2 8.00 57.03 6.80
C ARG A 2 7.31 56.31 7.99
N LYS A 3 7.76 55.08 8.38
CA LYS A 3 8.95 54.65 9.14
C LYS A 3 9.01 53.13 9.07
N LYS A 4 9.99 52.35 8.69
CA LYS A 4 11.34 52.00 9.20
C LYS A 4 11.41 51.78 10.71
N LEU A 5 11.86 50.56 11.07
CA LEU A 5 12.85 50.17 12.10
C LEU A 5 12.78 48.67 12.27
N LEU A 6 13.79 47.89 11.91
CA LEU A 6 15.12 47.60 12.43
C LEU A 6 15.13 46.56 13.55
N SER A 7 15.71 45.41 13.19
CA SER A 7 16.85 44.65 13.77
C SER A 7 16.74 44.04 15.15
N ALA A 8 17.10 42.78 15.26
CA ALA A 8 18.27 42.33 16.02
C ALA A 8 18.66 40.90 15.72
N LEU A 9 19.86 40.73 15.22
CA LEU A 9 20.69 39.51 15.24
C LEU A 9 21.03 39.15 16.70
N LEU A 10 21.12 37.86 17.02
CA LEU A 10 22.13 37.34 17.93
C LEU A 10 22.49 35.91 17.51
N GLY A 11 23.68 35.76 17.00
CA GLY A 11 24.37 34.51 16.86
C GLY A 11 25.17 34.18 18.13
N THR A 12 25.38 32.90 18.39
CA THR A 12 26.47 32.44 19.23
C THR A 12 26.84 31.01 18.82
N THR A 13 27.91 30.90 18.09
CA THR A 13 29.21 30.23 18.24
C THR A 13 29.24 28.78 18.73
N MET A 14 29.75 27.95 17.83
CA MET A 14 30.59 26.73 17.91
C MET A 14 31.31 26.47 19.23
N VAL A 15 31.43 25.16 19.58
CA VAL A 15 32.70 24.56 20.03
C VAL A 15 32.83 23.16 19.43
N VAL A 16 33.85 23.01 18.62
CA VAL A 16 34.45 21.76 18.12
C VAL A 16 35.40 21.25 19.19
N SER A 17 35.40 19.95 19.48
CA SER A 17 36.53 19.27 20.10
C SER A 17 36.74 17.89 19.47
N MET A 18 37.71 17.82 18.58
CA MET A 18 38.41 16.58 18.22
C MET A 18 39.37 16.22 19.31
N LEU A 19 39.50 14.93 19.64
CA LEU A 19 40.77 14.34 20.04
C LEU A 19 40.79 12.85 19.68
N ALA A 20 41.75 12.54 18.83
CA ALA A 20 42.17 11.20 18.45
C ALA A 20 43.05 10.59 19.52
N GLY A 21 43.13 9.26 19.60
CA GLY A 21 44.10 8.55 20.39
C GLY A 21 44.03 7.04 20.19
N CYS A 22 44.88 6.51 19.34
CA CYS A 22 45.24 5.08 19.21
C CYS A 22 46.00 4.56 20.41
N GLY A 23 45.89 3.24 20.68
CA GLY A 23 46.92 2.55 21.49
C GLY A 23 46.47 1.14 21.92
N SER A 24 47.16 0.17 21.38
CA SER A 24 47.04 -1.29 21.57
C SER A 24 47.60 -1.80 22.90
N SER A 25 47.18 -3.00 23.21
CA SER A 25 47.87 -4.19 23.75
C SER A 25 47.82 -4.51 25.24
N ALA A 26 47.26 -5.67 25.46
CA ALA A 26 47.74 -6.84 26.22
C ALA A 26 48.07 -6.73 27.71
N GLY A 27 47.50 -7.64 28.47
CA GLY A 27 48.25 -8.31 29.53
C GLY A 27 47.61 -8.46 30.90
N THR A 28 47.03 -9.63 31.15
CA THR A 28 47.25 -10.53 32.28
C THR A 28 46.94 -10.11 33.72
N SER A 29 45.97 -10.81 34.29
CA SER A 29 45.96 -11.56 35.56
C SER A 29 46.02 -10.86 36.92
N THR A 30 45.23 -11.46 37.76
CA THR A 30 45.32 -11.89 39.16
C THR A 30 44.61 -11.08 40.24
N SER A 31 43.64 -11.77 40.81
CA SER A 31 43.44 -12.19 42.21
C SER A 31 43.05 -11.22 43.31
N GLN A 32 41.96 -11.64 43.99
CA GLN A 32 41.70 -11.67 45.42
C GLN A 32 41.63 -10.32 46.17
N ASP A 33 40.71 -10.07 47.04
CA ASP A 33 40.24 -10.85 48.22
C ASP A 33 39.00 -10.22 48.83
N THR A 34 38.12 -11.08 49.29
CA THR A 34 37.26 -11.17 50.47
C THR A 34 37.13 -9.95 51.39
N THR A 35 35.93 -9.59 51.82
CA THR A 35 35.55 -9.62 53.25
C THR A 35 34.01 -9.62 53.43
N THR A 36 33.59 -10.56 54.24
CA THR A 36 32.31 -10.90 54.87
C THR A 36 31.99 -9.96 56.02
N GLN A 37 30.73 -9.75 56.32
CA GLN A 37 30.04 -9.74 57.61
C GLN A 37 28.65 -9.11 57.52
N GLU A 38 27.64 -9.63 57.94
CA GLU A 38 27.01 -10.48 58.97
C GLU A 38 25.63 -9.88 59.33
N GLN A 39 24.69 -10.73 59.26
CA GLN A 39 23.42 -10.93 59.97
C GLN A 39 22.94 -9.92 61.01
N LYS A 40 21.62 -9.64 60.95
CA LYS A 40 20.79 -9.76 62.15
C LYS A 40 19.33 -10.16 61.82
N GLU A 41 18.98 -11.34 62.22
CA GLU A 41 17.61 -11.85 62.40
C GLU A 41 16.84 -11.06 63.46
N THR A 42 15.54 -10.92 63.25
CA THR A 42 14.63 -10.85 64.40
C THR A 42 13.30 -11.54 64.03
N THR A 43 12.97 -12.54 64.79
CA THR A 43 11.84 -13.46 64.72
C THR A 43 10.58 -12.91 65.43
N ALA A 44 9.44 -13.47 65.02
CA ALA A 44 8.14 -13.66 65.71
C ALA A 44 7.05 -12.64 65.27
N ALA A 45 5.79 -13.00 64.98
CA ALA A 45 4.99 -14.10 65.52
C ALA A 45 3.81 -14.41 64.59
N THR A 46 3.41 -15.66 64.61
CA THR A 46 2.29 -16.33 63.97
C THR A 46 0.93 -15.77 64.42
N THR A 47 0.02 -15.55 63.44
CA THR A 47 -1.42 -15.66 63.73
C THR A 47 -2.07 -16.34 62.49
N GLU A 48 -2.51 -17.57 62.70
CA GLU A 48 -3.37 -18.33 61.82
C GLU A 48 -4.72 -17.64 61.68
N THR A 49 -5.14 -17.38 60.44
CA THR A 49 -6.56 -17.22 60.16
C THR A 49 -6.87 -18.00 58.88
N ALA A 50 -7.87 -18.84 59.01
CA ALA A 50 -8.29 -19.88 58.10
C ALA A 50 -8.44 -19.38 56.64
N ALA A 51 -7.80 -20.08 55.72
CA ALA A 51 -7.99 -19.98 54.30
C ALA A 51 -9.33 -20.59 53.92
N THR A 52 -10.18 -19.76 53.34
CA THR A 52 -11.25 -20.23 52.48
C THR A 52 -10.61 -20.46 51.10
N GLU A 53 -10.51 -21.70 50.70
CA GLU A 53 -10.17 -22.07 49.31
C GLU A 53 -11.24 -21.51 48.41
N SER A 54 -10.93 -20.38 47.78
CA SER A 54 -11.56 -19.98 46.53
C SER A 54 -10.80 -20.70 45.42
N ALA A 55 -11.46 -21.65 44.79
CA ALA A 55 -10.97 -22.29 43.58
C ALA A 55 -10.61 -21.18 42.59
N ALA A 56 -9.32 -21.00 42.33
CA ALA A 56 -8.84 -20.25 41.19
C ALA A 56 -9.37 -21.01 39.98
N ALA A 57 -10.31 -20.41 39.27
CA ALA A 57 -10.60 -20.78 37.90
C ALA A 57 -9.25 -20.69 37.15
N GLU A 58 -8.81 -21.80 36.61
CA GLU A 58 -7.75 -21.82 35.63
C GLU A 58 -8.23 -20.88 34.50
N THR A 59 -7.69 -19.68 34.42
CA THR A 59 -7.79 -18.86 33.24
C THR A 59 -7.03 -19.63 32.19
N SER A 60 -7.76 -20.39 31.35
CA SER A 60 -7.28 -20.79 30.03
C SER A 60 -6.71 -19.52 29.39
N GLY A 61 -5.42 -19.52 29.04
CA GLY A 61 -4.76 -18.35 28.51
C GLY A 61 -5.54 -17.86 27.29
N THR A 62 -6.08 -16.66 27.40
CA THR A 62 -6.62 -15.97 26.23
C THR A 62 -5.41 -15.68 25.35
N GLY A 63 -5.37 -16.27 24.14
CA GLY A 63 -4.33 -15.93 23.16
C GLY A 63 -4.29 -14.43 22.87
N LYS A 64 -3.33 -13.99 22.11
CA LYS A 64 -3.18 -12.60 21.66
C LYS A 64 -3.12 -12.53 20.14
N VAL A 65 -3.35 -11.36 19.59
CA VAL A 65 -3.20 -11.06 18.17
C VAL A 65 -2.08 -10.03 18.01
N TYR A 66 -1.14 -10.32 17.13
CA TYR A 66 -0.21 -9.33 16.61
C TYR A 66 -0.42 -9.21 15.10
N TYR A 67 -1.00 -8.09 14.66
CA TYR A 67 -1.27 -7.79 13.26
C TYR A 67 -0.20 -6.87 12.69
N LEU A 68 0.57 -7.37 11.71
CA LEU A 68 1.44 -6.54 10.90
C LEU A 68 0.66 -6.02 9.69
N ASN A 69 0.24 -4.75 9.76
CA ASN A 69 -0.60 -4.11 8.75
C ASN A 69 0.24 -3.55 7.59
N PHE A 70 -0.24 -3.80 6.37
CA PHE A 70 0.37 -3.34 5.12
C PHE A 70 0.03 -1.87 4.79
N LYS A 71 -1.15 -1.37 5.21
CA LYS A 71 -1.73 -0.11 4.76
C LYS A 71 -1.45 1.03 5.74
N PRO A 72 -0.44 1.91 5.47
CA PRO A 72 -0.10 3.01 6.37
C PRO A 72 -1.20 4.06 6.46
N GLU A 73 -2.00 4.27 5.41
CA GLU A 73 -3.13 5.20 5.37
C GLU A 73 -4.26 4.82 6.34
N GLN A 74 -4.28 3.57 6.84
CA GLN A 74 -5.29 3.06 7.76
C GLN A 74 -4.71 2.70 9.14
N ALA A 75 -3.51 3.19 9.47
CA ALA A 75 -2.80 2.80 10.70
C ALA A 75 -3.59 3.09 11.97
N ASP A 76 -4.21 4.25 12.06
CA ASP A 76 -4.97 4.67 13.23
C ASP A 76 -6.33 3.96 13.31
N ASP A 77 -6.99 3.72 12.18
CA ASP A 77 -8.26 3.02 12.12
C ASP A 77 -8.13 1.58 12.60
N TRP A 78 -7.07 0.87 12.16
CA TRP A 78 -6.77 -0.47 12.65
C TRP A 78 -6.48 -0.52 14.16
N LYS A 79 -5.74 0.47 14.70
CA LYS A 79 -5.50 0.57 16.15
C LYS A 79 -6.78 0.83 16.94
N ASN A 80 -7.65 1.69 16.42
CA ASN A 80 -8.94 1.98 17.02
C ASN A 80 -9.84 0.74 17.03
N LEU A 81 -9.89 -0.01 15.92
CA LEU A 81 -10.68 -1.23 15.82
C LEU A 81 -10.14 -2.33 16.76
N ALA A 82 -8.81 -2.49 16.82
CA ALA A 82 -8.15 -3.42 17.74
C ALA A 82 -8.46 -3.11 19.22
N ALA A 83 -8.46 -1.81 19.57
CA ALA A 83 -8.81 -1.38 20.93
C ALA A 83 -10.27 -1.72 21.29
N LYS A 84 -11.21 -1.53 20.36
CA LYS A 84 -12.62 -1.91 20.55
C LYS A 84 -12.77 -3.43 20.80
N TYR A 85 -12.13 -4.25 19.97
CA TYR A 85 -12.15 -5.70 20.16
C TYR A 85 -11.56 -6.12 21.50
N THR A 86 -10.44 -5.51 21.89
CA THR A 86 -9.80 -5.79 23.20
C THR A 86 -10.71 -5.39 24.36
N GLU A 87 -11.39 -4.24 24.28
CA GLU A 87 -12.35 -3.80 25.28
C GLU A 87 -13.53 -4.77 25.43
N GLU A 88 -14.04 -5.28 24.31
CA GLU A 88 -15.21 -6.16 24.26
C GLU A 88 -14.89 -7.59 24.72
N THR A 89 -13.75 -8.13 24.31
CA THR A 89 -13.42 -9.56 24.50
C THR A 89 -12.39 -9.85 25.58
N GLY A 90 -11.58 -8.85 25.93
CA GLY A 90 -10.41 -9.01 26.80
C GLY A 90 -9.18 -9.62 26.10
N VAL A 91 -9.26 -9.96 24.79
CA VAL A 91 -8.13 -10.45 24.00
C VAL A 91 -7.29 -9.26 23.54
N GLN A 92 -5.99 -9.29 23.84
CA GLN A 92 -5.08 -8.24 23.40
C GLN A 92 -4.87 -8.33 21.88
N VAL A 93 -4.99 -7.18 21.19
CA VAL A 93 -4.69 -7.02 19.77
C VAL A 93 -3.71 -5.88 19.59
N ASP A 94 -2.50 -6.20 19.18
CA ASP A 94 -1.45 -5.23 18.86
C ASP A 94 -1.38 -5.07 17.35
N VAL A 95 -1.45 -3.84 16.86
CA VAL A 95 -1.32 -3.51 15.43
C VAL A 95 -0.08 -2.66 15.21
N GLU A 96 0.84 -3.21 14.43
CA GLU A 96 1.99 -2.49 13.91
C GLU A 96 1.83 -2.29 12.41
N THR A 97 2.09 -1.08 11.94
CA THR A 97 1.95 -0.73 10.53
C THR A 97 3.32 -0.48 9.92
N ALA A 98 3.63 -1.19 8.83
CA ALA A 98 4.85 -0.95 8.07
C ALA A 98 4.79 0.39 7.34
N ALA A 99 5.92 1.07 7.24
CA ALA A 99 6.01 2.28 6.44
C ALA A 99 5.82 1.95 4.94
N SER A 100 5.32 2.92 4.18
CA SER A 100 5.10 2.77 2.74
C SER A 100 6.36 2.25 2.03
N GLY A 101 6.19 1.26 1.16
CA GLY A 101 7.29 0.64 0.41
C GLY A 101 8.23 -0.27 1.20
N THR A 102 7.99 -0.52 2.49
CA THR A 102 8.89 -1.31 3.35
C THR A 102 8.30 -2.60 3.88
N TYR A 103 7.06 -2.95 3.50
CA TYR A 103 6.32 -4.05 4.13
C TYR A 103 7.05 -5.39 4.06
N GLU A 104 7.55 -5.81 2.90
CA GLU A 104 8.24 -7.10 2.72
C GLU A 104 9.50 -7.21 3.60
N SER A 105 10.30 -6.14 3.67
CA SER A 105 11.49 -6.12 4.52
C SER A 105 11.13 -6.12 6.01
N THR A 106 10.04 -5.45 6.37
CA THR A 106 9.51 -5.44 7.74
C THR A 106 8.99 -6.83 8.12
N LEU A 107 8.15 -7.45 7.26
CA LEU A 107 7.63 -8.80 7.50
C LEU A 107 8.76 -9.81 7.66
N LYS A 108 9.79 -9.76 6.81
CA LYS A 108 10.96 -10.64 6.90
C LYS A 108 11.70 -10.49 8.24
N SER A 109 11.76 -9.28 8.76
CA SER A 109 12.36 -9.00 10.07
C SER A 109 11.47 -9.44 11.23
N GLU A 110 10.16 -9.16 11.16
CA GLU A 110 9.21 -9.43 12.24
C GLU A 110 8.91 -10.94 12.38
N ILE A 111 8.72 -11.66 11.27
CA ILE A 111 8.37 -13.08 11.29
C ILE A 111 9.47 -13.96 11.89
N ALA A 112 10.71 -13.47 11.92
CA ALA A 112 11.85 -14.17 12.50
C ALA A 112 12.00 -13.99 14.01
N LYS A 113 11.19 -13.13 14.63
CA LYS A 113 11.24 -12.86 16.08
C LYS A 113 10.53 -13.94 16.88
N THR A 114 10.84 -14.03 18.17
CA THR A 114 10.10 -14.91 19.10
C THR A 114 8.65 -14.45 19.24
N ASP A 115 8.41 -13.15 19.20
CA ASP A 115 7.09 -12.53 19.21
C ASP A 115 6.76 -12.08 17.79
N ALA A 116 6.53 -13.05 16.91
CA ALA A 116 6.24 -12.82 15.50
C ALA A 116 4.77 -12.45 15.28
N PRO A 117 4.43 -11.74 14.17
CA PRO A 117 3.04 -11.50 13.82
C PRO A 117 2.24 -12.81 13.73
N THR A 118 1.06 -12.81 14.33
CA THR A 118 0.09 -13.91 14.22
C THR A 118 -0.80 -13.72 12.99
N LEU A 119 -0.97 -12.45 12.57
CA LEU A 119 -1.68 -12.01 11.38
C LEU A 119 -0.76 -11.15 10.53
N PHE A 120 -0.62 -11.47 9.27
CA PHE A 120 0.17 -10.71 8.30
C PHE A 120 -0.50 -10.75 6.92
N GLN A 121 0.05 -10.02 5.96
CA GLN A 121 -0.50 -9.91 4.61
C GLN A 121 0.52 -10.37 3.57
N VAL A 122 0.01 -10.89 2.45
CA VAL A 122 0.82 -11.24 1.28
C VAL A 122 0.21 -10.62 0.02
N ASN A 123 1.08 -10.29 -0.95
CA ASN A 123 0.70 -9.72 -2.23
C ASN A 123 0.35 -10.82 -3.23
N GLY A 124 -0.88 -11.32 -3.16
CA GLY A 124 -1.38 -12.30 -4.11
C GLY A 124 -0.56 -13.59 -4.19
N PRO A 125 -0.60 -14.29 -5.33
CA PRO A 125 0.11 -15.56 -5.52
C PRO A 125 1.64 -15.45 -5.41
N VAL A 126 2.23 -14.33 -5.84
CA VAL A 126 3.68 -14.09 -5.75
C VAL A 126 4.12 -13.98 -4.29
N GLY A 127 3.40 -13.19 -3.49
CA GLY A 127 3.66 -13.11 -2.06
C GLY A 127 3.42 -14.45 -1.36
N LEU A 128 2.36 -15.19 -1.75
CA LEU A 128 2.11 -16.52 -1.19
C LEU A 128 3.25 -17.48 -1.49
N ALA A 129 3.82 -17.49 -2.70
CA ALA A 129 4.95 -18.36 -3.04
C ALA A 129 6.13 -18.16 -2.09
N THR A 130 6.37 -16.94 -1.63
CA THR A 130 7.44 -16.62 -0.66
C THR A 130 7.07 -17.05 0.77
N TRP A 131 5.80 -16.86 1.17
CA TRP A 131 5.39 -16.92 2.57
C TRP A 131 4.54 -18.14 2.94
N LYS A 132 4.18 -19.03 2.01
CA LYS A 132 3.28 -20.16 2.24
C LYS A 132 3.71 -21.10 3.40
N ASP A 133 5.01 -21.22 3.64
CA ASP A 133 5.54 -22.03 4.73
C ASP A 133 5.25 -21.46 6.12
N TYR A 134 4.76 -20.22 6.19
CA TYR A 134 4.30 -19.57 7.43
C TYR A 134 2.77 -19.52 7.53
N CYS A 135 2.04 -19.83 6.46
CA CYS A 135 0.59 -19.68 6.42
C CYS A 135 -0.14 -20.89 7.04
N TYR A 136 -1.13 -20.57 7.89
CA TYR A 136 -2.07 -21.54 8.44
C TYR A 136 -3.16 -21.83 7.39
N ASP A 137 -3.64 -23.09 7.36
CA ASP A 137 -4.74 -23.48 6.48
C ASP A 137 -6.08 -22.96 7.03
N LEU A 138 -6.64 -21.98 6.35
CA LEU A 138 -7.92 -21.36 6.69
C LEU A 138 -9.14 -22.17 6.23
N SER A 139 -8.95 -23.28 5.52
CA SER A 139 -10.04 -24.14 5.05
C SER A 139 -10.90 -24.61 6.23
N GLY A 140 -12.21 -24.37 6.14
CA GLY A 140 -13.15 -24.76 7.20
C GLY A 140 -13.20 -23.83 8.41
N THR A 141 -12.46 -22.70 8.41
CA THR A 141 -12.60 -21.68 9.46
C THR A 141 -13.86 -20.82 9.26
N ASP A 142 -14.35 -20.22 10.35
CA ASP A 142 -15.54 -19.37 10.27
C ASP A 142 -15.30 -18.16 9.36
N VAL A 143 -14.13 -17.48 9.48
CA VAL A 143 -13.81 -16.32 8.65
C VAL A 143 -13.75 -16.67 7.16
N TYR A 144 -13.19 -17.81 6.78
CA TYR A 144 -13.19 -18.28 5.38
C TYR A 144 -14.62 -18.49 4.85
N SER A 145 -15.51 -19.03 5.70
CA SER A 145 -16.92 -19.26 5.37
C SER A 145 -17.68 -17.96 5.06
N GLN A 146 -17.18 -16.79 5.47
CA GLN A 146 -17.78 -15.48 5.21
C GLN A 146 -17.47 -14.95 3.81
N LEU A 147 -16.45 -15.47 3.10
CA LEU A 147 -16.16 -15.03 1.73
C LEU A 147 -17.36 -15.20 0.81
N LYS A 148 -17.56 -14.24 -0.10
CA LYS A 148 -18.60 -14.28 -1.14
C LYS A 148 -18.29 -15.28 -2.24
N SER A 149 -17.00 -15.52 -2.54
CA SER A 149 -16.49 -16.44 -3.56
C SER A 149 -15.10 -16.95 -3.19
N ASP A 150 -14.81 -18.15 -3.64
CA ASP A 150 -13.45 -18.75 -3.58
C ASP A 150 -12.41 -18.00 -4.44
N ASP A 151 -12.84 -17.13 -5.36
CA ASP A 151 -11.95 -16.26 -6.15
C ASP A 151 -11.17 -15.28 -5.27
N PHE A 152 -11.63 -15.04 -4.05
CA PHE A 152 -10.97 -14.20 -3.06
C PHE A 152 -10.03 -14.98 -2.12
N ALA A 153 -9.74 -16.25 -2.43
CA ALA A 153 -8.86 -17.10 -1.65
C ALA A 153 -7.56 -17.43 -2.40
N LEU A 154 -6.43 -17.39 -1.69
CA LEU A 154 -5.16 -17.93 -2.18
C LEU A 154 -5.03 -19.39 -1.76
N LYS A 155 -4.87 -20.27 -2.73
CA LYS A 155 -4.82 -21.72 -2.52
C LYS A 155 -3.46 -22.30 -2.90
N ASP A 156 -3.02 -23.30 -2.14
CA ASP A 156 -1.92 -24.22 -2.49
C ASP A 156 -2.45 -25.66 -2.37
N GLY A 157 -2.78 -26.28 -3.50
CA GLY A 157 -3.54 -27.52 -3.55
C GLY A 157 -4.94 -27.35 -2.97
N ASP A 158 -5.28 -28.18 -1.96
CA ASP A 158 -6.58 -28.12 -1.27
C ASP A 158 -6.61 -27.10 -0.11
N ALA A 159 -5.44 -26.60 0.31
CA ALA A 159 -5.33 -25.67 1.43
C ALA A 159 -5.63 -24.22 0.99
N THR A 160 -6.33 -23.47 1.83
CA THR A 160 -6.54 -22.02 1.72
C THR A 160 -5.56 -21.31 2.63
N LEU A 161 -4.54 -20.67 2.07
CA LEU A 161 -3.44 -20.09 2.81
C LEU A 161 -3.55 -18.57 3.02
N GLY A 162 -4.47 -17.93 2.31
CA GLY A 162 -4.75 -16.51 2.45
C GLY A 162 -6.15 -16.15 1.96
N ILE A 163 -6.72 -15.07 2.50
CA ILE A 163 -8.02 -14.53 2.09
C ILE A 163 -7.92 -13.04 1.81
N ALA A 164 -8.44 -12.60 0.67
CA ALA A 164 -8.55 -11.18 0.36
C ALA A 164 -9.50 -10.50 1.34
N TYR A 165 -9.13 -9.34 1.85
CA TYR A 165 -10.01 -8.58 2.73
C TYR A 165 -10.53 -7.29 2.10
N VAL A 166 -9.94 -6.86 1.00
CA VAL A 166 -10.32 -5.66 0.27
C VAL A 166 -10.25 -5.89 -1.24
N VAL A 167 -11.21 -5.35 -1.97
CA VAL A 167 -11.19 -5.17 -3.42
C VAL A 167 -10.99 -3.70 -3.69
N GLU A 168 -9.99 -3.36 -4.47
CA GLU A 168 -9.61 -1.99 -4.73
C GLU A 168 -9.64 -1.67 -6.22
N THR A 169 -9.77 -0.39 -6.51
CA THR A 169 -9.83 0.11 -7.88
C THR A 169 -8.89 1.30 -8.03
N TYR A 170 -8.16 1.35 -9.13
CA TYR A 170 -7.32 2.49 -9.47
C TYR A 170 -7.48 2.93 -10.92
N GLY A 171 -7.08 4.17 -11.14
CA GLY A 171 -7.11 4.84 -12.43
C GLY A 171 -6.33 6.14 -12.37
N ILE A 172 -6.84 7.16 -13.02
CA ILE A 172 -6.37 8.54 -12.94
C ILE A 172 -7.44 9.33 -12.18
N ILE A 173 -7.15 9.68 -10.93
CA ILE A 173 -8.00 10.60 -10.16
C ILE A 173 -7.85 11.97 -10.78
N TYR A 174 -8.95 12.68 -11.02
CA TYR A 174 -8.92 14.05 -11.54
C TYR A 174 -9.58 15.03 -10.57
N ASN A 175 -9.09 16.27 -10.58
CA ASN A 175 -9.70 17.38 -9.87
C ASN A 175 -10.81 17.99 -10.74
N ALA A 176 -12.07 17.79 -10.34
CA ALA A 176 -13.24 18.24 -11.10
C ALA A 176 -13.32 19.76 -11.20
N ASP A 177 -12.85 20.50 -10.20
CA ASP A 177 -12.88 21.97 -10.22
C ASP A 177 -11.93 22.51 -11.29
N ILE A 178 -10.71 21.96 -11.37
CA ILE A 178 -9.73 22.32 -12.40
C ILE A 178 -10.24 21.96 -13.80
N LEU A 179 -10.79 20.74 -13.98
CA LEU A 179 -11.31 20.32 -15.29
C LEU A 179 -12.54 21.14 -15.69
N ASN A 180 -13.44 21.47 -14.77
CA ASN A 180 -14.60 22.30 -15.05
C ASN A 180 -14.18 23.74 -15.46
N ASP A 181 -13.15 24.31 -14.86
CA ASP A 181 -12.58 25.59 -15.33
C ASP A 181 -11.93 25.43 -16.70
N TYR A 182 -11.12 24.40 -16.91
CA TYR A 182 -10.50 24.08 -18.19
C TYR A 182 -11.51 23.98 -19.34
N PHE A 183 -12.64 23.30 -19.16
CA PHE A 183 -13.68 23.14 -20.18
C PHE A 183 -14.32 24.45 -20.62
N THR A 184 -14.15 25.54 -19.88
CA THR A 184 -14.63 26.88 -20.24
C THR A 184 -13.64 27.68 -21.10
N LYS A 185 -12.41 27.21 -21.26
CA LYS A 185 -11.33 27.94 -21.91
C LYS A 185 -11.36 27.78 -23.43
N ASP A 186 -10.92 28.80 -24.14
CA ASP A 186 -10.85 28.79 -25.60
C ASP A 186 -9.84 27.78 -26.18
N TYR A 187 -8.86 27.38 -25.34
CA TYR A 187 -7.86 26.37 -25.69
C TYR A 187 -8.25 24.94 -25.27
N ALA A 188 -9.43 24.74 -24.66
CA ALA A 188 -9.89 23.42 -24.28
C ALA A 188 -10.13 22.54 -25.53
N VAL A 189 -9.58 21.33 -25.51
CA VAL A 189 -9.68 20.39 -26.64
C VAL A 189 -10.87 19.44 -26.53
N VAL A 190 -11.53 19.45 -25.40
CA VAL A 190 -12.79 18.74 -25.10
C VAL A 190 -13.68 19.63 -24.22
N THR A 191 -14.96 19.32 -24.12
CA THR A 191 -15.93 20.12 -23.39
C THR A 191 -16.49 19.42 -22.13
N SER A 192 -16.15 18.16 -21.95
CA SER A 192 -16.51 17.37 -20.78
C SER A 192 -15.52 16.24 -20.52
N VAL A 193 -15.53 15.71 -19.30
CA VAL A 193 -14.70 14.56 -18.92
C VAL A 193 -15.04 13.30 -19.71
N ASP A 194 -16.29 13.12 -20.13
CA ASP A 194 -16.75 11.94 -20.89
C ASP A 194 -16.10 11.82 -22.27
N GLU A 195 -15.57 12.92 -22.81
CA GLU A 195 -14.84 12.94 -24.06
C GLU A 195 -13.38 12.44 -23.90
N ILE A 196 -12.88 12.32 -22.68
CA ILE A 196 -11.54 11.78 -22.38
C ILE A 196 -11.66 10.25 -22.30
N ASN A 197 -11.77 9.59 -23.44
CA ASN A 197 -12.08 8.16 -23.55
C ASN A 197 -11.03 7.35 -24.35
N SER A 198 -9.85 7.91 -24.55
CA SER A 198 -8.69 7.28 -25.20
C SER A 198 -7.41 7.97 -24.79
N PHE A 199 -6.27 7.30 -25.01
CA PHE A 199 -4.94 7.89 -24.79
C PHE A 199 -4.73 9.19 -25.56
N ASP A 200 -5.15 9.24 -26.84
CA ASP A 200 -5.00 10.45 -27.64
C ASP A 200 -5.77 11.64 -27.06
N LYS A 201 -6.96 11.40 -26.51
CA LYS A 201 -7.75 12.44 -25.85
C LYS A 201 -7.15 12.85 -24.51
N LEU A 202 -6.74 11.87 -23.69
CA LEU A 202 -6.05 12.15 -22.42
C LEU A 202 -4.79 12.99 -22.66
N LYS A 203 -3.97 12.57 -23.63
CA LYS A 203 -2.75 13.30 -23.99
C LYS A 203 -3.04 14.72 -24.48
N ALA A 204 -4.00 14.88 -25.39
CA ALA A 204 -4.34 16.21 -25.90
C ALA A 204 -4.84 17.16 -24.79
N VAL A 205 -5.61 16.65 -23.82
CA VAL A 205 -6.06 17.43 -22.65
C VAL A 205 -4.89 17.76 -21.73
N ALA A 206 -4.02 16.80 -21.44
CA ALA A 206 -2.87 17.01 -20.57
C ALA A 206 -1.87 18.01 -21.19
N ASP A 207 -1.52 17.83 -22.47
CA ASP A 207 -0.66 18.78 -23.22
C ASP A 207 -1.25 20.21 -23.15
N SER A 208 -2.57 20.36 -23.38
CA SER A 208 -3.25 21.67 -23.36
C SER A 208 -3.24 22.29 -21.94
N ILE A 209 -3.46 21.49 -20.89
CA ILE A 209 -3.36 21.96 -19.49
C ILE A 209 -1.92 22.36 -19.19
N GLN A 210 -0.93 21.56 -19.58
CA GLN A 210 0.49 21.83 -19.34
C GLN A 210 0.97 23.11 -20.03
N GLU A 211 0.53 23.33 -21.28
CA GLU A 211 0.86 24.54 -22.05
C GLU A 211 0.23 25.80 -21.43
N ASN A 212 -0.95 25.68 -20.79
CA ASN A 212 -1.73 26.80 -20.26
C ASN A 212 -1.80 26.78 -18.72
N LYS A 213 -0.88 26.10 -18.05
CA LYS A 213 -0.89 25.89 -16.60
C LYS A 213 -0.93 27.17 -15.77
N ASP A 214 -0.28 28.23 -16.24
CA ASP A 214 -0.26 29.53 -15.55
C ASP A 214 -1.65 30.18 -15.54
N ASP A 215 -2.44 30.05 -16.64
CA ASP A 215 -3.81 30.55 -16.73
C ASP A 215 -4.79 29.73 -15.86
N LEU A 216 -4.56 28.44 -15.74
CA LEU A 216 -5.34 27.53 -14.88
C LEU A 216 -4.90 27.57 -13.41
N GLY A 217 -3.76 28.20 -13.11
CA GLY A 217 -3.22 28.28 -11.75
C GLY A 217 -2.65 26.95 -11.23
N VAL A 218 -2.29 26.03 -12.12
CA VAL A 218 -1.68 24.74 -11.76
C VAL A 218 -0.17 24.72 -12.02
N LYS A 219 0.55 23.75 -11.47
CA LYS A 219 1.98 23.54 -11.73
C LYS A 219 2.24 22.58 -12.89
N GLY A 220 1.30 21.66 -13.12
CA GLY A 220 1.38 20.68 -14.20
C GLY A 220 0.04 20.00 -14.42
N ALA A 221 -0.10 19.27 -15.53
CA ALA A 221 -1.30 18.47 -15.78
C ALA A 221 -1.37 17.28 -14.78
N PHE A 222 -0.26 16.57 -14.60
CA PHE A 222 -0.15 15.46 -13.65
C PHE A 222 0.65 15.86 -12.40
N THR A 223 0.34 15.23 -11.27
CA THR A 223 1.22 15.23 -10.09
C THR A 223 2.59 14.64 -10.44
N SER A 224 3.58 14.87 -9.59
CA SER A 224 4.91 14.27 -9.74
C SER A 224 4.83 12.74 -9.84
N ALA A 225 5.50 12.19 -10.87
CA ALA A 225 5.70 10.76 -11.05
C ALA A 225 6.87 10.31 -10.16
N GLY A 226 6.73 10.44 -8.83
CA GLY A 226 7.78 10.12 -7.87
C GLY A 226 8.24 8.67 -7.95
N MET A 227 9.56 8.48 -7.88
CA MET A 227 10.20 7.17 -8.01
C MET A 227 11.03 6.82 -6.76
N ASP A 228 10.74 7.43 -5.64
CA ASP A 228 11.22 6.92 -4.36
C ASP A 228 10.41 5.67 -3.94
N SER A 229 10.87 4.92 -2.95
CA SER A 229 10.25 3.65 -2.53
C SER A 229 8.80 3.78 -2.03
N SER A 230 8.37 4.98 -1.65
CA SER A 230 6.98 5.24 -1.21
C SER A 230 6.03 5.47 -2.38
N SER A 231 6.52 5.67 -3.60
CA SER A 231 5.75 6.13 -4.75
C SER A 231 5.91 5.30 -6.02
N ASP A 232 7.05 4.65 -6.23
CA ASP A 232 7.45 3.97 -7.46
C ASP A 232 6.53 2.81 -7.87
N TRP A 233 5.84 2.18 -6.90
CA TRP A 233 4.86 1.11 -7.12
C TRP A 233 3.73 1.55 -8.06
N ARG A 234 3.38 2.83 -8.09
CA ARG A 234 2.36 3.37 -9.01
C ARG A 234 2.73 3.10 -10.48
N PHE A 235 4.01 3.06 -10.80
CA PHE A 235 4.51 2.96 -12.17
C PHE A 235 5.08 1.58 -12.49
N LYS A 236 5.96 1.04 -11.63
CA LYS A 236 6.59 -0.28 -11.84
C LYS A 236 5.62 -1.46 -11.65
N THR A 237 4.47 -1.23 -10.98
CA THR A 237 3.45 -2.25 -10.72
C THR A 237 2.12 -1.87 -11.37
N HIS A 238 1.48 -0.78 -10.91
CA HIS A 238 0.11 -0.44 -11.33
C HIS A 238 0.03 0.04 -12.78
N LEU A 239 0.96 0.89 -13.23
CA LEU A 239 1.02 1.28 -14.63
C LEU A 239 1.49 0.12 -15.52
N ALA A 240 2.50 -0.64 -15.07
CA ALA A 240 2.99 -1.83 -15.76
C ALA A 240 1.93 -2.92 -15.95
N ASN A 241 0.88 -2.92 -15.13
CA ASN A 241 -0.27 -3.81 -15.28
C ASN A 241 -0.95 -3.67 -16.65
N LEU A 242 -1.02 -2.47 -17.20
CA LEU A 242 -1.76 -2.22 -18.44
C LEU A 242 -1.14 -2.95 -19.65
N PRO A 243 0.17 -2.81 -19.98
CA PRO A 243 0.78 -3.53 -21.08
C PRO A 243 0.70 -5.05 -20.89
N ILE A 244 0.82 -5.56 -19.65
CA ILE A 244 0.68 -6.98 -19.35
C ILE A 244 -0.77 -7.46 -19.59
N TYR A 245 -1.76 -6.72 -19.07
CA TYR A 245 -3.18 -7.04 -19.26
C TYR A 245 -3.55 -7.12 -20.73
N TYR A 246 -3.13 -6.14 -21.54
CA TYR A 246 -3.43 -6.14 -22.97
C TYR A 246 -2.72 -7.27 -23.72
N GLU A 247 -1.49 -7.60 -23.35
CA GLU A 247 -0.79 -8.77 -23.91
C GLU A 247 -1.51 -10.07 -23.55
N TYR A 248 -1.88 -10.27 -22.29
CA TYR A 248 -2.62 -11.45 -21.86
C TYR A 248 -3.97 -11.57 -22.56
N LYS A 249 -4.69 -10.47 -22.71
CA LYS A 249 -5.96 -10.40 -23.45
C LYS A 249 -5.80 -10.76 -24.92
N ALA A 250 -4.77 -10.25 -25.58
CA ALA A 250 -4.47 -10.52 -26.98
C ALA A 250 -4.07 -11.98 -27.22
N ASP A 251 -3.30 -12.55 -26.30
CA ASP A 251 -2.83 -13.95 -26.35
C ASP A 251 -3.86 -14.95 -25.80
N GLY A 252 -4.92 -14.50 -25.14
CA GLY A 252 -5.94 -15.37 -24.51
C GLY A 252 -5.40 -16.19 -23.32
N ILE A 253 -4.46 -15.62 -22.54
CA ILE A 253 -3.82 -16.22 -21.37
C ILE A 253 -4.11 -15.42 -20.11
N SER A 254 -3.81 -15.98 -18.95
CA SER A 254 -3.94 -15.32 -17.64
C SER A 254 -2.61 -15.20 -16.87
N SER A 255 -1.56 -15.87 -17.36
CA SER A 255 -0.20 -15.81 -16.81
C SER A 255 0.79 -16.29 -17.86
N THR A 256 2.09 -15.99 -17.69
CA THR A 256 3.16 -16.45 -18.57
C THR A 256 4.47 -16.60 -17.82
N ASP A 257 5.31 -17.53 -18.26
CA ASP A 257 6.70 -17.66 -17.81
C ASP A 257 7.67 -16.71 -18.54
N ALA A 258 7.22 -16.16 -19.69
CA ALA A 258 8.00 -15.22 -20.50
C ALA A 258 7.05 -14.24 -21.21
N ILE A 259 7.10 -12.98 -20.81
CA ILE A 259 6.32 -11.91 -21.44
C ILE A 259 7.01 -11.43 -22.73
N LYS A 260 6.22 -11.05 -23.74
CA LYS A 260 6.75 -10.62 -25.06
C LYS A 260 7.07 -9.14 -25.12
N GLY A 261 6.38 -8.32 -24.29
CA GLY A 261 6.50 -6.88 -24.32
C GLY A 261 5.75 -6.21 -25.47
N THR A 262 4.67 -6.84 -25.96
CA THR A 262 3.90 -6.39 -27.14
C THR A 262 3.41 -4.94 -27.02
N TYR A 263 3.08 -4.48 -25.79
CA TYR A 263 2.53 -3.15 -25.52
C TYR A 263 3.52 -2.21 -24.82
N LEU A 264 4.84 -2.44 -24.95
CA LEU A 264 5.84 -1.58 -24.31
C LEU A 264 5.96 -0.19 -24.95
N ASP A 265 5.64 -0.03 -26.25
CA ASP A 265 5.54 1.29 -26.88
C ASP A 265 4.36 2.09 -26.28
N ASN A 266 3.25 1.42 -25.95
CA ASN A 266 2.10 2.03 -25.29
C ASN A 266 2.46 2.42 -23.84
N TYR A 267 3.20 1.56 -23.12
CA TYR A 267 3.72 1.86 -21.80
C TYR A 267 4.66 3.07 -21.81
N LYS A 268 5.54 3.14 -22.83
CA LYS A 268 6.40 4.30 -23.04
C LYS A 268 5.59 5.59 -23.22
N ALA A 269 4.57 5.55 -24.06
CA ALA A 269 3.78 6.74 -24.41
C ALA A 269 3.09 7.35 -23.17
N ILE A 270 2.47 6.53 -22.32
CA ILE A 270 1.84 7.02 -21.08
C ILE A 270 2.90 7.42 -20.04
N TRP A 271 4.03 6.72 -19.95
CA TRP A 271 5.12 7.11 -19.06
C TRP A 271 5.73 8.46 -19.48
N ASP A 272 5.98 8.65 -20.77
CA ASP A 272 6.44 9.94 -21.30
C ASP A 272 5.47 11.07 -20.94
N LEU A 273 4.16 10.85 -21.08
CA LEU A 273 3.16 11.84 -20.71
C LEU A 273 3.24 12.22 -19.22
N TYR A 274 3.38 11.24 -18.34
CA TYR A 274 3.46 11.48 -16.89
C TYR A 274 4.73 12.22 -16.46
N ILE A 275 5.83 12.07 -17.17
CA ILE A 275 7.09 12.74 -16.82
C ILE A 275 7.28 14.09 -17.53
N THR A 276 6.58 14.35 -18.65
CA THR A 276 6.65 15.62 -19.38
C THR A 276 5.60 16.63 -18.89
N ASP A 277 4.38 16.18 -18.65
CA ASP A 277 3.25 17.03 -18.29
C ASP A 277 3.00 17.04 -16.78
N SER A 278 4.08 17.17 -16.05
CA SER A 278 4.15 17.00 -14.60
C SER A 278 4.35 18.33 -13.86
N THR A 279 4.05 18.32 -12.56
CA THR A 279 4.34 19.40 -11.62
C THR A 279 5.83 19.63 -11.41
N CYS A 280 6.69 18.65 -11.73
CA CYS A 280 8.14 18.74 -11.51
C CYS A 280 8.95 18.22 -12.70
N ALA A 281 10.22 18.60 -12.75
CA ALA A 281 11.15 18.08 -13.77
C ALA A 281 11.51 16.60 -13.51
N PRO A 282 11.70 15.78 -14.57
CA PRO A 282 12.05 14.36 -14.42
C PRO A 282 13.35 14.10 -13.62
N THR A 283 14.27 15.06 -13.60
CA THR A 283 15.56 14.94 -12.90
C THR A 283 15.46 14.86 -11.38
N VAL A 284 14.29 15.17 -10.80
CA VAL A 284 14.08 15.12 -9.33
C VAL A 284 13.22 13.95 -8.88
N LEU A 285 12.77 13.08 -9.78
CA LEU A 285 11.82 12.01 -9.49
C LEU A 285 12.31 11.01 -8.42
N SER A 286 13.63 10.78 -8.32
CA SER A 286 14.19 9.90 -7.30
C SER A 286 14.01 10.40 -5.85
N SER A 287 13.66 11.67 -5.68
CA SER A 287 13.42 12.28 -4.36
C SER A 287 11.95 12.69 -4.14
N LYS A 288 11.10 12.42 -5.13
CA LYS A 288 9.65 12.69 -5.03
C LYS A 288 8.92 11.51 -4.43
N THR A 289 8.16 11.78 -3.37
CA THR A 289 7.44 10.80 -2.55
C THR A 289 5.97 10.67 -2.96
N GLY A 290 5.30 9.66 -2.44
CA GLY A 290 3.84 9.54 -2.53
C GLY A 290 3.12 10.71 -1.84
N GLU A 291 3.64 11.15 -0.69
CA GLU A 291 3.11 12.31 0.04
C GLU A 291 3.24 13.61 -0.76
N ASP A 292 4.37 13.82 -1.47
CA ASP A 292 4.52 14.95 -2.39
C ASP A 292 3.40 14.98 -3.43
N ALA A 293 3.15 13.84 -4.09
CA ALA A 293 2.14 13.73 -5.15
C ALA A 293 0.72 13.94 -4.60
N THR A 294 0.40 13.38 -3.42
CA THR A 294 -0.87 13.61 -2.73
C THR A 294 -1.06 15.08 -2.39
N ALA A 295 -0.03 15.73 -1.84
CA ALA A 295 -0.08 17.15 -1.47
C ALA A 295 -0.24 18.06 -2.71
N GLU A 296 0.49 17.80 -3.80
CA GLU A 296 0.37 18.53 -5.06
C GLU A 296 -1.08 18.48 -5.59
N PHE A 297 -1.71 17.30 -5.55
CA PHE A 297 -3.09 17.14 -6.00
C PHE A 297 -4.09 17.83 -5.06
N ALA A 298 -3.98 17.61 -3.75
CA ALA A 298 -4.88 18.17 -2.75
C ALA A 298 -4.82 19.71 -2.68
N LEU A 299 -3.65 20.30 -3.00
CA LEU A 299 -3.47 21.76 -3.10
C LEU A 299 -3.97 22.33 -4.44
N GLY A 300 -4.48 21.51 -5.36
CA GLY A 300 -4.92 21.96 -6.68
C GLY A 300 -3.76 22.34 -7.61
N GLU A 301 -2.57 21.81 -7.39
CA GLU A 301 -1.39 22.08 -8.20
C GLU A 301 -1.33 21.22 -9.49
N ALA A 302 -2.17 20.19 -9.58
CA ALA A 302 -2.30 19.30 -10.74
C ALA A 302 -3.75 18.92 -10.99
N ALA A 303 -4.11 18.70 -12.26
CA ALA A 303 -5.44 18.25 -12.67
C ALA A 303 -5.61 16.72 -12.50
N PHE A 304 -4.53 15.96 -12.63
CA PHE A 304 -4.54 14.48 -12.69
C PHE A 304 -3.56 13.86 -11.69
N TYR A 305 -4.00 12.75 -11.10
CA TYR A 305 -3.22 11.95 -10.14
C TYR A 305 -3.46 10.46 -10.36
N GLN A 306 -2.48 9.71 -10.90
CA GLN A 306 -2.60 8.26 -10.98
C GLN A 306 -2.52 7.66 -9.58
N ASN A 307 -3.65 7.21 -9.06
CA ASN A 307 -3.77 6.52 -7.79
C ASN A 307 -5.11 5.75 -7.74
N GLY A 308 -5.44 5.16 -6.60
CA GLY A 308 -6.63 4.36 -6.41
C GLY A 308 -7.58 4.85 -5.34
N THR A 309 -8.62 4.06 -5.09
CA THR A 309 -9.66 4.36 -4.09
C THR A 309 -9.11 4.55 -2.69
N TRP A 310 -7.97 3.95 -2.36
CA TRP A 310 -7.26 4.11 -1.07
C TRP A 310 -6.72 5.53 -0.83
N ALA A 311 -6.47 6.31 -1.88
CA ALA A 311 -5.98 7.68 -1.74
C ALA A 311 -7.03 8.64 -1.15
N TYR A 312 -8.30 8.24 -1.12
CA TYR A 312 -9.39 9.11 -0.66
C TYR A 312 -9.18 9.62 0.77
N SER A 313 -8.77 8.77 1.71
CA SER A 313 -8.54 9.17 3.10
C SER A 313 -7.54 10.32 3.20
N ASP A 314 -6.40 10.19 2.49
CA ASP A 314 -5.38 11.24 2.48
C ASP A 314 -5.87 12.52 1.79
N LEU A 315 -6.59 12.40 0.68
CA LEU A 315 -7.14 13.56 -0.03
C LEU A 315 -8.19 14.30 0.80
N SER A 316 -9.10 13.58 1.44
CA SER A 316 -10.11 14.12 2.35
C SER A 316 -9.48 14.77 3.58
N ASN A 317 -8.48 14.14 4.20
CA ASN A 317 -7.74 14.69 5.32
C ASN A 317 -6.97 15.98 4.96
N ASN A 318 -6.56 16.12 3.71
CA ASN A 318 -5.95 17.34 3.16
C ASN A 318 -6.99 18.36 2.69
N GLY A 319 -8.29 18.12 2.91
CA GLY A 319 -9.37 19.10 2.74
C GLY A 319 -10.01 19.12 1.35
N MET A 320 -9.77 18.10 0.50
CA MET A 320 -10.50 17.98 -0.77
C MET A 320 -11.96 17.60 -0.51
N ALA A 321 -12.87 18.26 -1.21
CA ALA A 321 -14.29 17.95 -1.16
C ALA A 321 -14.61 16.74 -2.05
N ASP A 322 -15.61 15.95 -1.66
CA ASP A 322 -16.03 14.74 -2.39
C ASP A 322 -16.42 15.02 -3.84
N ASP A 323 -17.10 16.14 -4.09
CA ASP A 323 -17.56 16.57 -5.41
C ASP A 323 -16.44 17.18 -6.30
N SER A 324 -15.27 17.45 -5.71
CA SER A 324 -14.05 17.81 -6.45
C SER A 324 -13.28 16.60 -6.97
N LEU A 325 -13.71 15.37 -6.65
CA LEU A 325 -13.02 14.14 -7.02
C LEU A 325 -13.75 13.38 -8.14
N GLY A 326 -13.00 12.94 -9.13
CA GLY A 326 -13.45 12.00 -10.12
C GLY A 326 -12.36 11.01 -10.49
N MET A 327 -12.65 10.01 -11.32
CA MET A 327 -11.66 9.00 -11.75
C MET A 327 -11.88 8.60 -13.21
N LEU A 328 -10.78 8.49 -13.96
CA LEU A 328 -10.73 8.03 -15.34
C LEU A 328 -9.93 6.71 -15.43
N PRO A 329 -10.21 5.85 -16.43
CA PRO A 329 -9.32 4.75 -16.77
C PRO A 329 -7.93 5.26 -17.21
N ILE A 330 -6.92 4.41 -17.02
CA ILE A 330 -5.58 4.65 -17.56
C ILE A 330 -5.56 4.16 -19.00
N TYR A 331 -5.72 5.06 -19.95
CA TYR A 331 -5.63 4.78 -21.36
C TYR A 331 -4.18 4.76 -21.82
N ILE A 332 -3.79 3.74 -22.60
CA ILE A 332 -2.41 3.58 -23.10
C ILE A 332 -2.31 3.52 -24.61
N GLY A 333 -3.41 3.78 -25.36
CA GLY A 333 -3.45 3.69 -26.81
C GLY A 333 -3.60 2.26 -27.35
N ALA A 334 -4.12 1.34 -26.51
CA ALA A 334 -4.39 -0.01 -26.95
C ALA A 334 -5.73 -0.11 -27.69
N GLU A 335 -5.82 -1.01 -28.69
CA GLU A 335 -7.05 -1.22 -29.45
C GLU A 335 -8.22 -1.63 -28.53
N GLY A 336 -9.35 -0.92 -28.66
CA GLY A 336 -10.57 -1.18 -27.89
C GLY A 336 -10.60 -0.54 -26.50
N GLU A 337 -9.64 0.34 -26.17
CA GLU A 337 -9.57 1.02 -24.88
C GLU A 337 -10.75 1.99 -24.63
N GLU A 338 -11.49 2.41 -25.67
CA GLU A 338 -12.71 3.22 -25.53
C GLU A 338 -13.80 2.53 -24.71
N ASN A 339 -13.75 1.20 -24.59
CA ASN A 339 -14.63 0.41 -23.74
C ASN A 339 -13.99 -0.03 -22.41
N GLN A 340 -12.79 0.45 -22.15
CA GLN A 340 -12.07 0.15 -20.90
C GLN A 340 -12.71 0.87 -19.71
N GLY A 341 -12.83 0.14 -18.59
CA GLY A 341 -13.13 0.66 -17.28
C GLY A 341 -11.85 0.84 -16.44
N LEU A 342 -12.04 0.98 -15.14
CA LEU A 342 -10.96 1.13 -14.17
C LEU A 342 -10.25 -0.21 -13.92
N CYS A 343 -9.05 -0.14 -13.35
CA CYS A 343 -8.29 -1.31 -12.93
C CYS A 343 -8.81 -1.78 -11.57
N THR A 344 -9.34 -3.00 -11.51
CA THR A 344 -10.00 -3.52 -10.29
C THR A 344 -9.46 -4.91 -9.94
N GLY A 345 -9.19 -5.14 -8.66
CA GLY A 345 -8.68 -6.41 -8.17
C GLY A 345 -8.41 -6.42 -6.68
N SER A 346 -7.67 -7.44 -6.23
CA SER A 346 -7.20 -7.57 -4.85
C SER A 346 -5.72 -7.96 -4.87
N GLU A 347 -4.94 -7.32 -4.04
CA GLU A 347 -3.52 -7.64 -3.84
C GLU A 347 -3.27 -8.11 -2.41
N ASN A 348 -4.03 -7.56 -1.46
CA ASN A 348 -3.80 -7.77 -0.04
C ASN A 348 -4.62 -8.95 0.49
N TYR A 349 -3.91 -9.98 0.93
CA TYR A 349 -4.51 -11.19 1.48
C TYR A 349 -4.04 -11.40 2.90
N TRP A 350 -4.96 -11.54 3.85
CA TRP A 350 -4.64 -11.95 5.21
C TRP A 350 -4.17 -13.39 5.26
N CYS A 351 -3.06 -13.61 5.95
CA CYS A 351 -2.50 -14.91 6.30
C CYS A 351 -2.32 -15.01 7.80
N VAL A 352 -2.70 -16.13 8.38
CA VAL A 352 -2.49 -16.43 9.80
C VAL A 352 -1.20 -17.24 9.95
N ASN A 353 -0.35 -16.85 10.92
CA ASN A 353 0.94 -17.50 11.13
C ASN A 353 0.77 -18.87 11.79
N LYS A 354 1.04 -19.96 11.04
CA LYS A 354 0.94 -21.34 11.56
C LYS A 354 1.95 -21.68 12.65
N ASN A 355 3.01 -20.87 12.81
CA ASN A 355 4.04 -21.06 13.82
C ASN A 355 3.71 -20.36 15.14
N ALA A 356 2.62 -19.60 15.22
CA ALA A 356 2.11 -19.05 16.49
C ALA A 356 1.57 -20.17 17.39
N SER A 357 1.33 -19.86 18.68
CA SER A 357 0.69 -20.83 19.60
C SER A 357 -0.73 -21.16 19.13
N ALA A 358 -1.26 -22.31 19.52
CA ALA A 358 -2.62 -22.70 19.17
C ALA A 358 -3.65 -21.67 19.70
N GLU A 359 -3.39 -21.10 20.88
CA GLU A 359 -4.21 -20.06 21.50
C GLU A 359 -4.16 -18.76 20.71
N ASP A 360 -2.98 -18.34 20.21
CA ASP A 360 -2.82 -17.13 19.41
C ASP A 360 -3.43 -17.29 18.01
N ILE A 361 -3.31 -18.48 17.40
CA ILE A 361 -3.99 -18.79 16.12
C ILE A 361 -5.50 -18.67 16.30
N GLN A 362 -6.07 -19.29 17.34
CA GLN A 362 -7.52 -19.21 17.59
C GLN A 362 -7.96 -17.77 17.86
N ALA A 363 -7.23 -17.02 18.70
CA ALA A 363 -7.52 -15.61 18.95
C ALA A 363 -7.49 -14.78 17.66
N THR A 364 -6.55 -15.06 16.77
CA THR A 364 -6.45 -14.38 15.46
C THR A 364 -7.63 -14.73 14.55
N LEU A 365 -8.05 -15.98 14.50
CA LEU A 365 -9.21 -16.41 13.72
C LEU A 365 -10.52 -15.78 14.25
N ASP A 366 -10.66 -15.71 15.58
CA ASP A 366 -11.82 -15.10 16.25
C ASP A 366 -11.86 -13.59 15.97
N PHE A 367 -10.69 -12.92 16.05
CA PHE A 367 -10.57 -11.50 15.69
C PHE A 367 -10.95 -11.25 14.24
N LEU A 368 -10.40 -12.01 13.29
CA LEU A 368 -10.76 -11.88 11.88
C LEU A 368 -12.25 -12.11 11.62
N ASN A 369 -12.82 -13.13 12.25
CA ASN A 369 -14.26 -13.40 12.11
C ASN A 369 -15.11 -12.27 12.69
N TRP A 370 -14.74 -11.72 13.85
CA TRP A 370 -15.40 -10.56 14.43
C TRP A 370 -15.30 -9.33 13.52
N VAL A 371 -14.11 -9.04 12.97
CA VAL A 371 -13.88 -7.91 12.05
C VAL A 371 -14.81 -7.98 10.84
N VAL A 372 -15.10 -9.18 10.31
CA VAL A 372 -15.88 -9.30 9.07
C VAL A 372 -17.37 -9.63 9.31
N THR A 373 -17.81 -9.73 10.57
CA THR A 373 -19.21 -10.09 10.88
C THR A 373 -19.88 -9.17 11.90
N SER A 374 -19.13 -8.47 12.76
CA SER A 374 -19.72 -7.53 13.73
C SER A 374 -20.11 -6.21 13.08
N ASP A 375 -21.05 -5.48 13.68
CA ASP A 375 -21.44 -4.14 13.25
C ASP A 375 -20.26 -3.17 13.33
N GLU A 376 -19.45 -3.26 14.39
CA GLU A 376 -18.24 -2.47 14.61
C GLU A 376 -17.19 -2.72 13.54
N GLY A 377 -16.86 -3.98 13.28
CA GLY A 377 -15.87 -4.36 12.27
C GLY A 377 -16.30 -4.00 10.85
N CYS A 378 -17.54 -4.33 10.49
CA CYS A 378 -18.08 -4.00 9.16
C CYS A 378 -18.18 -2.48 8.93
N THR A 379 -18.58 -1.70 9.95
CA THR A 379 -18.62 -0.24 9.86
C THR A 379 -17.20 0.34 9.71
N ALA A 380 -16.25 -0.10 10.54
CA ALA A 380 -14.88 0.36 10.48
C ALA A 380 -14.26 0.11 9.10
N LEU A 381 -14.37 -1.10 8.55
CA LEU A 381 -13.78 -1.42 7.25
C LEU A 381 -14.46 -0.66 6.10
N SER A 382 -15.81 -0.59 6.09
CA SER A 382 -16.52 -0.01 4.94
C SER A 382 -16.67 1.50 4.98
N GLN A 383 -16.84 2.09 6.17
CA GLN A 383 -17.16 3.51 6.33
C GLN A 383 -15.98 4.33 6.81
N ASP A 384 -15.23 3.86 7.80
CA ASP A 384 -14.08 4.59 8.32
C ASP A 384 -12.87 4.42 7.37
N MET A 385 -12.54 3.17 7.00
CA MET A 385 -11.43 2.85 6.09
C MET A 385 -11.80 2.93 4.61
N GLY A 386 -13.11 2.95 4.27
CA GLY A 386 -13.60 3.05 2.90
C GLY A 386 -13.33 1.80 2.05
N PHE A 387 -13.31 0.60 2.63
CA PHE A 387 -13.01 -0.64 1.91
C PHE A 387 -14.24 -1.28 1.28
N VAL A 388 -14.05 -1.85 0.10
CA VAL A 388 -14.97 -2.82 -0.50
C VAL A 388 -14.52 -4.22 -0.10
N CYS A 389 -15.20 -4.81 0.89
CA CYS A 389 -14.80 -6.10 1.43
C CYS A 389 -15.55 -7.26 0.77
N PRO A 390 -14.85 -8.36 0.40
CA PRO A 390 -15.46 -9.49 -0.29
C PRO A 390 -16.16 -10.49 0.64
N PHE A 391 -16.78 -10.02 1.75
CA PHE A 391 -17.48 -10.85 2.72
C PHE A 391 -18.97 -10.60 2.70
N LYS A 392 -19.76 -11.64 3.08
CA LYS A 392 -21.23 -11.65 2.99
C LYS A 392 -21.92 -10.54 3.77
N ALA A 393 -21.41 -10.19 4.97
CA ALA A 393 -22.02 -9.16 5.80
C ALA A 393 -22.01 -7.78 5.12
N PHE A 394 -20.98 -7.49 4.30
CA PHE A 394 -20.77 -6.18 3.68
C PHE A 394 -21.79 -5.78 2.61
N ASP A 395 -22.70 -6.68 2.24
CA ASP A 395 -23.86 -6.28 1.42
C ASP A 395 -24.77 -5.25 2.13
N ASN A 396 -24.69 -5.19 3.47
CA ASN A 396 -25.43 -4.25 4.32
C ASN A 396 -24.60 -3.02 4.76
N TYR A 397 -23.31 -2.97 4.39
CA TYR A 397 -22.38 -1.91 4.79
C TYR A 397 -21.70 -1.32 3.55
N PRO A 398 -22.39 -0.47 2.78
CA PRO A 398 -21.82 0.17 1.60
C PRO A 398 -20.68 1.11 2.04
N ALA A 399 -19.60 1.11 1.28
CA ALA A 399 -18.52 2.08 1.48
C ALA A 399 -19.00 3.51 1.21
N THR A 400 -18.48 4.46 1.97
CA THR A 400 -18.83 5.90 1.85
C THR A 400 -17.87 6.67 0.93
N ASN A 401 -16.74 6.06 0.56
CA ASN A 401 -15.74 6.65 -0.31
C ASN A 401 -16.31 6.99 -1.71
N PRO A 402 -16.31 8.28 -2.15
CA PRO A 402 -16.88 8.69 -3.43
C PRO A 402 -16.19 8.06 -4.64
N LEU A 403 -14.88 7.78 -4.57
CA LEU A 403 -14.15 7.09 -5.66
C LEU A 403 -14.65 5.66 -5.89
N ILE A 404 -15.16 4.99 -4.85
CA ILE A 404 -15.80 3.67 -4.96
C ILE A 404 -17.14 3.78 -5.69
N ASN A 405 -17.91 4.83 -5.45
CA ASN A 405 -19.16 5.05 -6.18
C ASN A 405 -18.89 5.22 -7.68
N ILE A 406 -17.86 5.98 -8.03
CA ILE A 406 -17.40 6.13 -9.42
C ILE A 406 -16.96 4.77 -10.00
N ALA A 407 -16.18 3.98 -9.25
CA ALA A 407 -15.78 2.64 -9.70
C ALA A 407 -17.00 1.73 -9.99
N ASN A 408 -18.01 1.78 -9.12
CA ASN A 408 -19.26 1.04 -9.31
C ASN A 408 -20.06 1.53 -10.53
N GLU A 409 -20.03 2.83 -10.83
CA GLU A 409 -20.63 3.39 -12.05
C GLU A 409 -19.95 2.87 -13.32
N TYR A 410 -18.63 2.77 -13.35
CA TYR A 410 -17.90 2.15 -14.47
C TYR A 410 -18.33 0.70 -14.69
N VAL A 411 -18.42 -0.11 -13.64
CA VAL A 411 -18.90 -1.49 -13.72
C VAL A 411 -20.33 -1.55 -14.22
N SER A 412 -21.24 -0.73 -13.68
CA SER A 412 -22.66 -0.71 -14.06
C SER A 412 -22.92 -0.16 -15.47
N SER A 413 -22.02 0.68 -15.99
CA SER A 413 -22.10 1.21 -17.36
C SER A 413 -21.70 0.18 -18.43
N GLY A 414 -21.26 -1.02 -18.04
CA GLY A 414 -20.84 -2.09 -18.94
C GLY A 414 -19.45 -1.89 -19.53
N LYS A 415 -18.64 -1.00 -18.97
CA LYS A 415 -17.23 -0.88 -19.31
C LYS A 415 -16.46 -2.10 -18.79
N ASN A 416 -15.43 -2.50 -19.53
CA ASN A 416 -14.59 -3.66 -19.19
C ASN A 416 -13.55 -3.27 -18.14
N SER A 417 -13.70 -3.75 -16.92
CA SER A 417 -12.66 -3.59 -15.89
C SER A 417 -11.34 -4.23 -16.35
N VAL A 418 -10.24 -3.56 -16.06
CA VAL A 418 -8.89 -4.09 -16.24
C VAL A 418 -8.53 -4.91 -15.00
N ALA A 419 -8.35 -6.21 -15.18
CA ALA A 419 -7.95 -7.08 -14.07
C ALA A 419 -6.52 -6.77 -13.61
N TRP A 420 -6.26 -6.96 -12.33
CA TRP A 420 -4.92 -6.83 -11.77
C TRP A 420 -4.08 -8.06 -12.14
N THR A 421 -3.20 -7.88 -13.13
CA THR A 421 -2.25 -8.91 -13.57
C THR A 421 -0.93 -8.85 -12.80
N PHE A 422 -0.67 -7.79 -12.03
CA PHE A 422 0.56 -7.66 -11.27
C PHE A 422 0.72 -8.71 -10.17
N THR A 423 -0.36 -9.39 -9.77
CA THR A 423 -0.29 -10.58 -8.92
C THR A 423 0.36 -11.79 -9.62
N THR A 424 0.60 -11.72 -10.94
CA THR A 424 1.30 -12.74 -11.73
C THR A 424 2.71 -12.32 -12.16
N MET A 425 3.16 -11.12 -11.77
CA MET A 425 4.53 -10.65 -12.00
C MET A 425 5.53 -11.57 -11.28
N PRO A 426 6.71 -11.85 -11.85
CA PRO A 426 7.55 -12.95 -11.39
C PRO A 426 8.16 -12.75 -10.00
N SER A 427 8.52 -11.52 -9.63
CA SER A 427 9.16 -11.24 -8.33
C SER A 427 9.15 -9.74 -8.00
N GLU A 428 9.45 -9.38 -6.76
CA GLU A 428 9.72 -7.99 -6.37
C GLU A 428 11.02 -7.46 -7.01
N GLU A 429 12.02 -8.33 -7.25
CA GLU A 429 13.25 -7.95 -7.94
C GLU A 429 12.98 -7.51 -9.39
N TRP A 430 12.07 -8.22 -10.08
CA TRP A 430 11.64 -7.79 -11.41
C TRP A 430 11.00 -6.39 -11.36
N LYS A 431 10.06 -6.16 -10.45
CA LYS A 431 9.41 -4.84 -10.27
C LYS A 431 10.45 -3.75 -10.01
N ASN A 432 11.41 -4.01 -9.13
CA ASN A 432 12.48 -3.08 -8.79
C ASN A 432 13.41 -2.81 -9.98
N GLY A 433 13.73 -3.82 -10.77
CA GLY A 433 14.52 -3.69 -12.01
C GLY A 433 13.81 -2.79 -13.04
N VAL A 434 12.51 -3.00 -13.26
CA VAL A 434 11.68 -2.14 -14.13
C VAL A 434 11.62 -0.72 -13.59
N GLY A 435 11.38 -0.54 -12.28
CA GLY A 435 11.33 0.77 -11.64
C GLY A 435 12.65 1.56 -11.78
N SER A 436 13.78 0.89 -11.59
CA SER A 436 15.09 1.50 -11.76
C SER A 436 15.33 1.95 -13.21
N ALA A 437 14.99 1.11 -14.19
CA ALA A 437 15.14 1.44 -15.61
C ALA A 437 14.19 2.60 -16.03
N LEU A 438 12.95 2.65 -15.52
CA LEU A 438 12.03 3.76 -15.75
C LEU A 438 12.58 5.09 -15.21
N LEU A 439 13.18 5.06 -14.01
CA LEU A 439 13.79 6.24 -13.40
C LEU A 439 15.00 6.73 -14.22
N GLU A 440 15.90 5.83 -14.60
CA GLU A 440 17.08 6.17 -15.41
C GLU A 440 16.67 6.75 -16.77
N TYR A 441 15.66 6.16 -17.41
CA TYR A 441 15.08 6.69 -18.63
C TYR A 441 14.53 8.11 -18.43
N ALA A 442 13.70 8.31 -17.41
CA ALA A 442 13.11 9.63 -17.13
C ALA A 442 14.16 10.71 -16.85
N GLN A 443 15.25 10.35 -16.16
CA GLN A 443 16.35 11.26 -15.85
C GLN A 443 17.33 11.49 -17.03
N GLY A 444 17.17 10.74 -18.12
CA GLY A 444 18.07 10.82 -19.29
C GLY A 444 19.44 10.19 -19.05
N THR A 445 19.57 9.30 -18.07
CA THR A 445 20.77 8.51 -17.75
C THR A 445 20.72 7.10 -18.33
N GLY A 446 19.54 6.64 -18.76
CA GLY A 446 19.26 5.39 -19.47
C GLY A 446 18.43 5.64 -20.71
N ASP A 447 18.20 4.61 -21.52
CA ASP A 447 17.34 4.61 -22.70
C ASP A 447 16.14 3.66 -22.52
N TRP A 448 15.19 3.71 -23.45
CA TRP A 448 14.01 2.86 -23.38
C TRP A 448 14.32 1.37 -23.62
N ASP A 449 15.40 1.06 -24.34
CA ASP A 449 15.82 -0.33 -24.56
C ASP A 449 16.22 -1.00 -23.25
N ALA A 450 16.76 -0.24 -22.29
CA ALA A 450 17.02 -0.73 -20.93
C ALA A 450 15.72 -1.09 -20.20
N VAL A 451 14.66 -0.30 -20.34
CA VAL A 451 13.32 -0.61 -19.79
C VAL A 451 12.76 -1.87 -20.43
N VAL A 452 12.86 -2.00 -21.76
CA VAL A 452 12.43 -3.21 -22.48
C VAL A 452 13.16 -4.45 -21.99
N SER A 453 14.49 -4.38 -21.83
CA SER A 453 15.28 -5.52 -21.32
C SER A 453 14.93 -5.86 -19.88
N ALA A 454 14.81 -4.87 -18.99
CA ALA A 454 14.38 -5.09 -17.61
C ALA A 454 12.98 -5.74 -17.54
N PHE A 455 12.07 -5.32 -18.42
CA PHE A 455 10.70 -5.84 -18.46
C PHE A 455 10.66 -7.27 -19.03
N VAL A 456 11.26 -7.53 -20.18
CA VAL A 456 11.12 -8.79 -20.93
C VAL A 456 12.15 -9.83 -20.47
N ASP A 457 13.44 -9.53 -20.54
CA ASP A 457 14.51 -10.46 -20.17
C ASP A 457 14.52 -10.69 -18.66
N GLY A 458 14.25 -9.62 -17.90
CA GLY A 458 14.10 -9.67 -16.44
C GLY A 458 12.95 -10.60 -16.03
N TRP A 459 11.78 -10.52 -16.71
CA TRP A 459 10.64 -11.40 -16.43
C TRP A 459 11.03 -12.87 -16.52
N ALA A 460 11.58 -13.31 -17.66
CA ALA A 460 11.96 -14.69 -17.88
C ALA A 460 13.02 -15.18 -16.87
N THR A 461 13.96 -14.29 -16.50
CA THR A 461 15.02 -14.58 -15.53
C THR A 461 14.45 -14.81 -14.14
N GLU A 462 13.63 -13.89 -13.67
CA GLU A 462 13.05 -13.93 -12.33
C GLU A 462 12.01 -15.04 -12.18
N TYR A 463 11.21 -15.27 -13.23
CA TYR A 463 10.27 -16.40 -13.24
C TYR A 463 10.98 -17.75 -13.12
N ALA A 464 12.10 -17.93 -13.86
CA ALA A 464 12.91 -19.14 -13.74
C ALA A 464 13.56 -19.28 -12.36
N ALA A 465 13.99 -18.18 -11.74
CA ALA A 465 14.58 -18.20 -10.40
C ALA A 465 13.56 -18.57 -9.31
N ALA A 466 12.32 -18.08 -9.43
CA ALA A 466 11.24 -18.35 -8.46
C ALA A 466 10.69 -19.79 -8.55
N ASN A 467 10.90 -20.50 -9.69
CA ASN A 467 10.35 -21.82 -9.94
C ASN A 467 11.41 -22.95 -9.98
N ASN A 468 12.69 -22.68 -9.65
CA ASN A 468 13.77 -23.63 -9.47
C ASN A 468 14.08 -23.85 -7.99
#